data_9660d906a47b278856d4beb2cc1bfa2f
#
_entry.id   9660d906a47b278856d4beb2cc1bfa2f
#
_cell.length_a   1.000
_cell.length_b   1.000
_cell.length_c   1.000
_cell.angle_alpha   90.00
_cell.angle_beta   90.00
_cell.angle_gamma   90.00
#
_symmetry.space_group_name_H-M   'P 1'
#
loop_
_entity.id
_entity.type
_entity.pdbx_description
1 polymer ?
#
loop_
_entity_poly.entity_id
_entity_poly.type
_entity_poly.pdbx_seq_one_letter_code
_entity_poly.pdbx_strand_id
1 'polypeptide(L)'
;MKAWIMVWAVALCATMMAQQAPAADGGAGVRRIAAPSRERGTDLEVTVWYPAQPGGEPVVLGDGVFFTGTPARRNAPIAPGKFPLILLSHGAGLAGNAQALSWIAAPLAEQGFVVAAPTHPGNTGANRSAAETMKLWLRPADISDSLDAMEAEPFFKDHLKAGDIGVLGLSMGGNTALALAGARIDPKLLAAYCDTDRLNPSLCDWVRQSGVDLHALDLQPAGRNGRDRRIRFAMAIDPAPIDVFDFASFSSIDIPVALVNLGRAESIPATAQAAGVAKAIPVSTYATIADASHYSMFALCKPGAAQIAEAENVGDPICSDGGGRSRQAVHADLIERVVAGFSRALRTAP
;
A
#
# COMPACT_ATOMS: atom_id res chain seq x y z
N MET A 1 -17.25 -54.33 51.99
CA MET A 1 -16.18 -53.43 51.59
C MET A 1 -16.14 -53.40 50.08
N LYS A 2 -16.71 -52.35 49.47
CA LYS A 2 -16.69 -52.14 47.99
C LYS A 2 -15.72 -51.02 47.70
N ALA A 3 -14.60 -51.30 46.98
CA ALA A 3 -13.61 -50.35 46.57
C ALA A 3 -14.09 -49.66 45.25
N TRP A 4 -14.14 -48.33 45.24
CA TRP A 4 -14.42 -47.53 44.06
C TRP A 4 -13.08 -47.11 43.44
N ILE A 5 -12.84 -47.52 42.19
CA ILE A 5 -11.70 -47.08 41.38
C ILE A 5 -12.15 -45.85 40.64
N MET A 6 -11.56 -44.67 40.98
CA MET A 6 -11.68 -43.44 40.22
C MET A 6 -10.67 -43.45 39.06
N VAL A 7 -11.19 -43.47 37.82
CA VAL A 7 -10.37 -43.28 36.60
C VAL A 7 -10.32 -41.81 36.32
N TRP A 8 -9.13 -41.23 36.40
CA TRP A 8 -8.85 -39.86 35.94
C TRP A 8 -8.59 -39.86 34.43
N ALA A 9 -9.47 -39.22 33.65
CA ALA A 9 -9.25 -38.95 32.24
C ALA A 9 -8.38 -37.67 32.12
N VAL A 10 -7.13 -37.81 31.71
CA VAL A 10 -6.27 -36.71 31.36
C VAL A 10 -6.59 -36.27 29.92
N ALA A 11 -7.25 -35.13 29.78
CA ALA A 11 -7.47 -34.51 28.48
C ALA A 11 -6.18 -33.85 28.02
N LEU A 12 -5.50 -34.43 27.02
CA LEU A 12 -4.38 -33.77 26.29
C LEU A 12 -4.95 -32.66 25.40
N CYS A 13 -4.85 -31.43 25.83
CA CYS A 13 -4.98 -30.26 24.94
C CYS A 13 -3.75 -30.18 24.05
N ALA A 14 -3.84 -30.66 22.81
CA ALA A 14 -2.84 -30.39 21.77
C ALA A 14 -2.99 -28.93 21.31
N THR A 15 -2.15 -28.04 21.82
CA THR A 15 -1.97 -26.71 21.28
C THR A 15 -1.31 -26.84 19.91
N MET A 16 -2.09 -26.68 18.84
CA MET A 16 -1.53 -26.48 17.50
C MET A 16 -0.80 -25.13 17.49
N MET A 17 0.51 -25.15 17.69
CA MET A 17 1.38 -24.03 17.37
C MET A 17 1.36 -23.86 15.85
N ALA A 18 0.76 -22.76 15.38
CA ALA A 18 0.89 -22.35 13.99
C ALA A 18 2.38 -22.18 13.72
N GLN A 19 2.93 -23.05 12.87
CA GLN A 19 4.31 -22.93 12.39
C GLN A 19 4.39 -21.63 11.57
N GLN A 20 5.00 -20.59 12.13
CA GLN A 20 5.46 -19.45 11.36
C GLN A 20 6.46 -19.97 10.30
N ALA A 21 6.21 -19.63 9.04
CA ALA A 21 7.19 -19.90 8.01
C ALA A 21 8.52 -19.24 8.40
N PRO A 22 9.64 -19.95 8.31
CA PRO A 22 10.94 -19.38 8.68
C PRO A 22 11.18 -18.11 7.85
N ALA A 23 11.66 -17.06 8.49
CA ALA A 23 12.18 -15.88 7.79
C ALA A 23 13.22 -16.35 6.77
N ALA A 24 13.15 -15.86 5.53
CA ALA A 24 14.08 -16.30 4.50
C ALA A 24 15.50 -15.83 4.83
N ASP A 25 16.41 -16.75 5.09
CA ASP A 25 17.82 -16.47 5.42
C ASP A 25 18.56 -15.65 4.33
N GLY A 26 17.95 -15.44 3.16
CA GLY A 26 18.51 -14.73 2.00
C GLY A 26 18.16 -13.23 1.91
N GLY A 27 17.30 -12.71 2.78
CA GLY A 27 16.75 -11.36 2.65
C GLY A 27 15.67 -11.27 1.56
N ALA A 28 15.23 -10.04 1.22
CA ALA A 28 14.24 -9.82 0.16
C ALA A 28 14.87 -9.92 -1.22
N GLY A 29 14.37 -10.82 -2.06
CA GLY A 29 14.63 -10.82 -3.51
C GLY A 29 13.85 -9.69 -4.17
N VAL A 30 14.38 -9.15 -5.28
CA VAL A 30 13.65 -8.17 -6.09
C VAL A 30 13.79 -8.45 -7.58
N ARG A 31 12.68 -8.26 -8.30
CA ARG A 31 12.63 -8.38 -9.76
C ARG A 31 11.70 -7.32 -10.35
N ARG A 32 11.96 -6.90 -11.59
CA ARG A 32 11.04 -6.09 -12.36
C ARG A 32 10.38 -6.94 -13.42
N ILE A 33 9.09 -6.73 -13.61
CA ILE A 33 8.32 -7.30 -14.72
C ILE A 33 7.56 -6.18 -15.43
N ALA A 34 7.13 -6.43 -16.66
CA ALA A 34 6.23 -5.56 -17.38
C ALA A 34 4.78 -6.07 -17.23
N ALA A 35 3.85 -5.16 -17.01
CA ALA A 35 2.42 -5.47 -17.04
C ALA A 35 1.76 -4.68 -18.17
N PRO A 36 1.28 -5.35 -19.23
CA PRO A 36 0.57 -4.69 -20.32
C PRO A 36 -0.67 -3.96 -19.80
N SER A 37 -0.78 -2.64 -20.03
CA SER A 37 -1.95 -1.88 -19.64
C SER A 37 -2.65 -1.29 -20.86
N ARG A 38 -3.86 -1.77 -21.09
CA ARG A 38 -4.69 -1.30 -22.23
C ARG A 38 -5.17 0.13 -22.01
N GLU A 39 -5.50 0.48 -20.78
CA GLU A 39 -6.02 1.81 -20.44
C GLU A 39 -4.94 2.88 -20.47
N ARG A 40 -3.68 2.51 -20.19
CA ARG A 40 -2.54 3.42 -20.30
C ARG A 40 -1.94 3.48 -21.71
N GLY A 41 -2.19 2.48 -22.54
CA GLY A 41 -1.59 2.35 -23.88
C GLY A 41 -0.10 2.06 -23.85
N THR A 42 0.44 1.64 -22.71
CA THR A 42 1.85 1.32 -22.50
C THR A 42 1.99 0.30 -21.37
N ASP A 43 3.10 -0.43 -21.36
CA ASP A 43 3.39 -1.34 -20.26
C ASP A 43 3.72 -0.58 -18.97
N LEU A 44 3.25 -1.12 -17.84
CA LEU A 44 3.63 -0.66 -16.51
C LEU A 44 4.90 -1.36 -16.06
N GLU A 45 5.81 -0.62 -15.43
CA GLU A 45 6.91 -1.22 -14.68
C GLU A 45 6.38 -1.68 -13.33
N VAL A 46 6.44 -2.98 -13.06
CA VAL A 46 6.07 -3.57 -11.78
C VAL A 46 7.33 -4.04 -11.06
N THR A 47 7.61 -3.48 -9.89
CA THR A 47 8.68 -3.97 -9.01
C THR A 47 8.09 -5.02 -8.07
N VAL A 48 8.72 -6.19 -8.00
CA VAL A 48 8.26 -7.32 -7.19
C VAL A 48 9.31 -7.69 -6.17
N TRP A 49 8.96 -7.63 -4.88
CA TRP A 49 9.76 -8.16 -3.77
C TRP A 49 9.22 -9.52 -3.38
N TYR A 50 10.11 -10.45 -3.03
CA TYR A 50 9.71 -11.83 -2.75
C TYR A 50 10.66 -12.51 -1.77
N PRO A 51 10.19 -13.54 -1.03
CA PRO A 51 11.05 -14.38 -0.21
C PRO A 51 12.12 -15.04 -1.07
N ALA A 52 13.39 -14.84 -0.74
CA ALA A 52 14.49 -15.32 -1.58
C ALA A 52 15.42 -16.27 -0.83
N GLN A 53 16.02 -17.19 -1.60
CA GLN A 53 17.18 -17.94 -1.16
C GLN A 53 18.46 -17.08 -1.30
N PRO A 54 19.56 -17.48 -0.66
CA PRO A 54 20.85 -16.83 -0.86
C PRO A 54 21.23 -16.77 -2.34
N GLY A 55 21.73 -15.60 -2.80
CA GLY A 55 22.11 -15.37 -4.19
C GLY A 55 21.67 -14.01 -4.70
N GLY A 56 21.69 -13.82 -6.02
CA GLY A 56 21.36 -12.55 -6.67
C GLY A 56 22.39 -11.44 -6.43
N GLU A 57 22.18 -10.29 -7.06
CA GLU A 57 23.06 -9.13 -6.94
C GLU A 57 22.59 -8.22 -5.81
N PRO A 58 23.47 -7.72 -4.91
CA PRO A 58 23.11 -6.70 -3.95
C PRO A 58 22.67 -5.42 -4.67
N VAL A 59 21.51 -4.89 -4.27
CA VAL A 59 20.99 -3.61 -4.77
C VAL A 59 20.40 -2.81 -3.62
N VAL A 60 20.30 -1.48 -3.80
CA VAL A 60 19.60 -0.59 -2.89
C VAL A 60 18.50 0.09 -3.68
N LEU A 61 17.25 -0.01 -3.21
CA LEU A 61 16.08 0.53 -3.90
C LEU A 61 15.51 1.73 -3.14
N GLY A 62 15.02 2.73 -3.88
CA GLY A 62 14.42 3.92 -3.30
C GLY A 62 15.43 4.90 -2.69
N ASP A 63 16.74 4.70 -2.93
CA ASP A 63 17.76 5.67 -2.54
C ASP A 63 17.67 6.93 -3.39
N GLY A 64 17.84 8.09 -2.78
CA GLY A 64 17.74 9.37 -3.48
C GLY A 64 18.32 10.51 -2.65
N VAL A 65 18.03 11.74 -3.07
CA VAL A 65 18.57 12.94 -2.40
C VAL A 65 18.11 13.03 -0.95
N PHE A 66 16.85 12.77 -0.69
CA PHE A 66 16.25 12.93 0.64
C PHE A 66 16.25 11.65 1.47
N PHE A 67 16.14 10.50 0.82
CA PHE A 67 15.81 9.25 1.50
C PHE A 67 16.91 8.20 1.38
N THR A 68 17.06 7.43 2.44
CA THR A 68 17.91 6.23 2.46
C THR A 68 17.15 5.08 1.83
N GLY A 69 17.78 4.42 0.88
CA GLY A 69 17.20 3.26 0.21
C GLY A 69 17.24 2.00 1.07
N THR A 70 16.53 0.98 0.61
CA THR A 70 16.40 -0.31 1.27
C THR A 70 17.20 -1.38 0.51
N PRO A 71 18.04 -2.16 1.20
CA PRO A 71 18.77 -3.27 0.58
C PRO A 71 17.82 -4.36 0.08
N ALA A 72 18.17 -4.97 -1.06
CA ALA A 72 17.51 -6.14 -1.61
C ALA A 72 18.49 -6.95 -2.48
N ARG A 73 18.06 -8.11 -2.98
CA ARG A 73 18.86 -9.00 -3.82
C ARG A 73 18.20 -9.13 -5.20
N ARG A 74 18.76 -8.47 -6.20
CA ARG A 74 18.22 -8.52 -7.57
C ARG A 74 18.36 -9.93 -8.14
N ASN A 75 17.24 -10.44 -8.69
CA ASN A 75 17.16 -11.75 -9.32
C ASN A 75 17.66 -12.92 -8.43
N ALA A 76 17.58 -12.80 -7.12
CA ALA A 76 17.82 -13.92 -6.23
C ALA A 76 16.85 -15.08 -6.55
N PRO A 77 17.23 -16.34 -6.37
CA PRO A 77 16.29 -17.46 -6.50
C PRO A 77 15.13 -17.29 -5.50
N ILE A 78 13.91 -17.52 -5.95
CA ILE A 78 12.76 -17.48 -5.05
C ILE A 78 12.82 -18.61 -4.03
N ALA A 79 12.39 -18.38 -2.80
CA ALA A 79 12.30 -19.41 -1.79
C ALA A 79 11.29 -20.50 -2.19
N PRO A 80 11.49 -21.77 -1.78
CA PRO A 80 10.54 -22.82 -2.07
C PRO A 80 9.22 -22.58 -1.33
N GLY A 81 8.10 -22.94 -1.97
CA GLY A 81 6.75 -22.81 -1.40
C GLY A 81 5.85 -21.90 -2.20
N LYS A 82 4.67 -21.65 -1.62
CA LYS A 82 3.67 -20.72 -2.16
C LYS A 82 3.40 -19.61 -1.15
N PHE A 83 3.32 -18.39 -1.63
CA PHE A 83 3.24 -17.19 -0.82
C PHE A 83 1.97 -16.39 -1.14
N PRO A 84 1.31 -15.79 -0.15
CA PRO A 84 0.27 -14.80 -0.38
C PRO A 84 0.83 -13.60 -1.15
N LEU A 85 -0.01 -12.99 -1.99
CA LEU A 85 0.34 -11.81 -2.78
C LEU A 85 -0.23 -10.53 -2.16
N ILE A 86 0.61 -9.54 -1.96
CA ILE A 86 0.23 -8.17 -1.62
C ILE A 86 0.45 -7.30 -2.87
N LEU A 87 -0.61 -6.74 -3.41
CA LEU A 87 -0.53 -5.69 -4.41
C LEU A 87 -0.35 -4.36 -3.70
N LEU A 88 0.72 -3.63 -4.01
CA LEU A 88 1.10 -2.43 -3.29
C LEU A 88 0.95 -1.19 -4.18
N SER A 89 0.13 -0.22 -3.75
CA SER A 89 -0.09 1.04 -4.45
C SER A 89 0.58 2.19 -3.72
N HIS A 90 1.47 2.91 -4.41
CA HIS A 90 2.21 4.04 -3.87
C HIS A 90 1.41 5.35 -3.85
N GLY A 91 1.88 6.34 -3.09
CA GLY A 91 1.34 7.69 -3.01
C GLY A 91 1.63 8.53 -4.26
N ALA A 92 1.54 9.85 -4.11
CA ALA A 92 1.96 10.83 -5.10
C ALA A 92 3.23 11.58 -4.64
N GLY A 93 3.71 12.50 -5.46
CA GLY A 93 4.86 13.35 -5.11
C GLY A 93 6.16 12.56 -4.97
N LEU A 94 6.91 12.81 -3.90
CA LEU A 94 8.20 12.14 -3.66
C LEU A 94 8.09 10.64 -3.38
N ALA A 95 6.92 10.16 -2.95
CA ALA A 95 6.60 8.74 -2.82
C ALA A 95 5.95 8.16 -4.09
N GLY A 96 6.00 8.87 -5.21
CA GLY A 96 5.25 8.57 -6.44
C GLY A 96 5.79 7.44 -7.30
N ASN A 97 6.51 6.47 -6.73
CA ASN A 97 7.00 5.29 -7.46
C ASN A 97 7.07 4.06 -6.56
N ALA A 98 7.11 2.89 -7.18
CA ALA A 98 7.15 1.62 -6.47
C ALA A 98 8.38 1.49 -5.53
N GLN A 99 9.55 1.94 -5.98
CA GLN A 99 10.79 1.77 -5.21
C GLN A 99 10.85 2.64 -3.95
N ALA A 100 10.10 3.76 -3.91
CA ALA A 100 9.97 4.57 -2.70
C ALA A 100 9.32 3.82 -1.53
N LEU A 101 8.60 2.71 -1.83
CA LEU A 101 7.98 1.84 -0.84
C LEU A 101 8.82 0.61 -0.47
N SER A 102 10.10 0.55 -0.90
CA SER A 102 10.98 -0.57 -0.58
C SER A 102 11.13 -0.80 0.93
N TRP A 103 11.03 0.26 1.74
CA TRP A 103 11.13 0.20 3.20
C TRP A 103 10.05 -0.66 3.86
N ILE A 104 8.89 -0.81 3.21
CA ILE A 104 7.81 -1.68 3.69
C ILE A 104 7.75 -2.98 2.86
N ALA A 105 8.00 -2.92 1.56
CA ALA A 105 7.88 -4.07 0.67
C ALA A 105 8.95 -5.14 0.95
N ALA A 106 10.20 -4.74 1.20
CA ALA A 106 11.28 -5.70 1.48
C ALA A 106 11.04 -6.46 2.80
N PRO A 107 10.73 -5.81 3.93
CA PRO A 107 10.38 -6.53 5.16
C PRO A 107 9.15 -7.44 5.01
N LEU A 108 8.14 -7.04 4.22
CA LEU A 108 7.00 -7.93 3.96
C LEU A 108 7.41 -9.19 3.18
N ALA A 109 8.34 -9.05 2.24
CA ALA A 109 8.90 -10.20 1.52
C ALA A 109 9.67 -11.14 2.48
N GLU A 110 10.46 -10.59 3.40
CA GLU A 110 11.16 -11.36 4.44
C GLU A 110 10.18 -12.08 5.39
N GLN A 111 8.97 -11.56 5.56
CA GLN A 111 7.88 -12.18 6.33
C GLN A 111 7.04 -13.18 5.51
N GLY A 112 7.48 -13.54 4.31
CA GLY A 112 6.88 -14.58 3.49
C GLY A 112 5.68 -14.13 2.66
N PHE A 113 5.67 -12.90 2.19
CA PHE A 113 4.74 -12.39 1.19
C PHE A 113 5.47 -12.16 -0.14
N VAL A 114 4.78 -12.32 -1.26
CA VAL A 114 5.18 -11.70 -2.52
C VAL A 114 4.50 -10.34 -2.56
N VAL A 115 5.27 -9.28 -2.87
CA VAL A 115 4.76 -7.89 -2.91
C VAL A 115 4.99 -7.34 -4.30
N ALA A 116 3.94 -7.00 -5.04
CA ALA A 116 4.02 -6.46 -6.39
C ALA A 116 3.49 -5.02 -6.42
N ALA A 117 4.30 -4.09 -6.89
CA ALA A 117 3.96 -2.68 -6.96
C ALA A 117 4.22 -2.11 -8.36
N PRO A 118 3.18 -1.72 -9.11
CA PRO A 118 3.38 -0.92 -10.31
C PRO A 118 3.83 0.50 -9.96
N THR A 119 4.60 1.12 -10.85
CA THR A 119 4.77 2.56 -10.85
C THR A 119 3.65 3.17 -11.70
N HIS A 120 2.69 3.82 -11.03
CA HIS A 120 1.58 4.47 -11.74
C HIS A 120 2.07 5.63 -12.61
N PRO A 121 1.66 5.72 -13.88
CA PRO A 121 2.06 6.80 -14.77
C PRO A 121 1.67 8.19 -14.24
N GLY A 122 2.46 9.19 -14.61
CA GLY A 122 2.23 10.59 -14.23
C GLY A 122 2.82 11.00 -12.88
N ASN A 123 3.39 10.06 -12.08
CA ASN A 123 3.83 10.36 -10.72
C ASN A 123 5.35 10.55 -10.58
N THR A 124 6.16 10.25 -11.60
CA THR A 124 7.64 10.22 -11.46
C THR A 124 8.39 11.00 -12.53
N GLY A 125 9.50 11.61 -12.12
CA GLY A 125 10.57 12.10 -12.97
C GLY A 125 10.09 12.91 -14.18
N ALA A 126 10.64 12.62 -15.36
CA ALA A 126 10.29 13.28 -16.62
C ALA A 126 8.83 13.06 -17.06
N ASN A 127 8.17 12.02 -16.53
CA ASN A 127 6.77 11.72 -16.82
C ASN A 127 5.80 12.28 -15.77
N ARG A 128 6.26 13.18 -14.90
CA ARG A 128 5.41 13.81 -13.88
C ARG A 128 4.36 14.71 -14.54
N SER A 129 3.09 14.39 -14.33
CA SER A 129 1.94 15.07 -14.91
C SER A 129 0.79 15.14 -13.90
N ALA A 130 0.35 16.35 -13.58
CA ALA A 130 -0.78 16.53 -12.68
C ALA A 130 -2.07 15.94 -13.28
N ALA A 131 -2.29 16.11 -14.58
CA ALA A 131 -3.45 15.56 -15.27
C ALA A 131 -3.46 14.02 -15.19
N GLU A 132 -2.34 13.36 -15.45
CA GLU A 132 -2.26 11.89 -15.35
C GLU A 132 -2.38 11.40 -13.89
N THR A 133 -1.79 12.14 -12.94
CA THR A 133 -1.90 11.80 -11.51
C THR A 133 -3.33 11.88 -11.01
N MET A 134 -4.11 12.86 -11.47
CA MET A 134 -5.51 13.04 -11.07
C MET A 134 -6.48 12.09 -11.77
N LYS A 135 -6.03 11.27 -12.73
CA LYS A 135 -6.81 10.15 -13.27
C LYS A 135 -6.84 8.98 -12.28
N LEU A 136 -7.37 9.21 -11.08
CA LEU A 136 -7.38 8.27 -9.96
C LEU A 136 -8.02 6.93 -10.31
N TRP A 137 -9.01 6.92 -11.22
CA TRP A 137 -9.73 5.72 -11.67
C TRP A 137 -8.88 4.76 -12.51
N LEU A 138 -7.73 5.20 -13.02
CA LEU A 138 -6.82 4.33 -13.76
C LEU A 138 -5.93 3.50 -12.84
N ARG A 139 -5.71 3.95 -11.60
CA ARG A 139 -4.82 3.25 -10.65
C ARG A 139 -5.35 1.87 -10.23
N PRO A 140 -6.67 1.65 -9.99
CA PRO A 140 -7.20 0.30 -9.80
C PRO A 140 -6.95 -0.63 -10.99
N ALA A 141 -7.06 -0.13 -12.22
CA ALA A 141 -6.75 -0.91 -13.42
C ALA A 141 -5.26 -1.26 -13.49
N ASP A 142 -4.36 -0.31 -13.17
CA ASP A 142 -2.91 -0.57 -13.11
C ASP A 142 -2.58 -1.72 -12.13
N ILE A 143 -3.27 -1.80 -10.99
CA ILE A 143 -3.11 -2.88 -10.01
C ILE A 143 -3.65 -4.20 -10.55
N SER A 144 -4.83 -4.20 -11.19
CA SER A 144 -5.41 -5.41 -11.78
C SER A 144 -4.56 -5.95 -12.95
N ASP A 145 -4.05 -5.06 -13.82
CA ASP A 145 -3.11 -5.42 -14.89
C ASP A 145 -1.81 -6.03 -14.32
N SER A 146 -1.32 -5.47 -13.19
CA SER A 146 -0.16 -6.02 -12.49
C SER A 146 -0.44 -7.40 -11.92
N LEU A 147 -1.64 -7.65 -11.40
CA LEU A 147 -2.05 -8.97 -10.92
C LEU A 147 -2.10 -9.97 -12.08
N ASP A 148 -2.68 -9.60 -13.23
CA ASP A 148 -2.71 -10.45 -14.42
C ASP A 148 -1.29 -10.83 -14.86
N ALA A 149 -0.36 -9.85 -14.85
CA ALA A 149 1.03 -10.09 -15.17
C ALA A 149 1.71 -11.03 -14.15
N MET A 150 1.44 -10.88 -12.85
CA MET A 150 1.98 -11.76 -11.82
C MET A 150 1.49 -13.21 -11.96
N GLU A 151 0.22 -13.40 -12.28
CA GLU A 151 -0.38 -14.73 -12.50
C GLU A 151 0.14 -15.40 -13.77
N ALA A 152 0.59 -14.62 -14.76
CA ALA A 152 1.17 -15.11 -16.03
C ALA A 152 2.68 -15.29 -15.97
N GLU A 153 3.40 -14.58 -15.09
CA GLU A 153 4.89 -14.55 -15.06
C GLU A 153 5.46 -15.91 -14.65
N PRO A 154 6.24 -16.57 -15.51
CA PRO A 154 6.76 -17.91 -15.25
C PRO A 154 7.58 -18.04 -13.96
N PHE A 155 8.26 -16.97 -13.53
CA PHE A 155 9.06 -16.97 -12.32
C PHE A 155 8.20 -16.97 -11.05
N PHE A 156 6.98 -16.38 -11.09
CA PHE A 156 6.16 -16.21 -9.91
C PHE A 156 4.94 -17.12 -9.85
N LYS A 157 4.31 -17.42 -10.98
CA LYS A 157 2.99 -18.09 -11.05
C LYS A 157 2.86 -19.35 -10.19
N ASP A 158 3.89 -20.17 -10.13
CA ASP A 158 3.89 -21.43 -9.37
C ASP A 158 4.20 -21.23 -7.88
N HIS A 159 4.63 -20.01 -7.51
CA HIS A 159 4.94 -19.59 -6.14
C HIS A 159 3.85 -18.69 -5.51
N LEU A 160 2.81 -18.36 -6.25
CA LEU A 160 1.67 -17.63 -5.68
C LEU A 160 0.66 -18.61 -5.07
N LYS A 161 0.15 -18.26 -3.89
CA LYS A 161 -0.94 -18.99 -3.25
C LYS A 161 -2.27 -18.49 -3.82
N ALA A 162 -2.93 -19.34 -4.59
CA ALA A 162 -4.18 -19.01 -5.26
C ALA A 162 -5.25 -18.52 -4.26
N GLY A 163 -5.89 -17.40 -4.56
CA GLY A 163 -6.93 -16.81 -3.73
C GLY A 163 -6.45 -16.04 -2.49
N ASP A 164 -5.15 -16.08 -2.16
CA ASP A 164 -4.59 -15.31 -1.05
C ASP A 164 -3.98 -14.00 -1.56
N ILE A 165 -4.85 -13.12 -2.06
CA ILE A 165 -4.47 -11.84 -2.68
C ILE A 165 -5.10 -10.70 -1.89
N GLY A 166 -4.29 -9.72 -1.51
CA GLY A 166 -4.78 -8.50 -0.90
C GLY A 166 -4.09 -7.27 -1.46
N VAL A 167 -4.60 -6.10 -1.13
CA VAL A 167 -4.05 -4.81 -1.56
C VAL A 167 -3.67 -3.95 -0.36
N LEU A 168 -2.48 -3.36 -0.43
CA LEU A 168 -1.98 -2.36 0.51
C LEU A 168 -1.79 -1.04 -0.25
N GLY A 169 -2.28 0.05 0.29
CA GLY A 169 -2.10 1.36 -0.29
C GLY A 169 -1.73 2.43 0.73
N LEU A 170 -0.83 3.33 0.35
CA LEU A 170 -0.36 4.43 1.18
C LEU A 170 -0.73 5.75 0.51
N SER A 171 -1.33 6.70 1.25
CA SER A 171 -1.77 8.01 0.73
C SER A 171 -2.68 7.82 -0.50
N MET A 172 -2.32 8.33 -1.67
CA MET A 172 -3.08 8.12 -2.91
C MET A 172 -3.22 6.64 -3.29
N GLY A 173 -2.26 5.80 -2.88
CA GLY A 173 -2.39 4.35 -2.97
C GLY A 173 -3.49 3.79 -2.06
N GLY A 174 -3.76 4.43 -0.92
CA GLY A 174 -4.87 4.09 -0.04
C GLY A 174 -6.23 4.35 -0.69
N ASN A 175 -6.37 5.47 -1.45
CA ASN A 175 -7.53 5.69 -2.32
C ASN A 175 -7.68 4.53 -3.32
N THR A 176 -6.59 4.12 -3.97
CA THR A 176 -6.58 2.98 -4.90
C THR A 176 -7.04 1.69 -4.24
N ALA A 177 -6.57 1.40 -3.02
CA ALA A 177 -6.94 0.19 -2.27
C ALA A 177 -8.45 0.18 -1.94
N LEU A 178 -9.01 1.32 -1.57
CA LEU A 178 -10.46 1.46 -1.32
C LEU A 178 -11.27 1.28 -2.60
N ALA A 179 -10.82 1.83 -3.73
CA ALA A 179 -11.48 1.63 -5.03
C ALA A 179 -11.46 0.17 -5.47
N LEU A 180 -10.35 -0.54 -5.27
CA LEU A 180 -10.23 -1.99 -5.53
C LEU A 180 -11.11 -2.84 -4.60
N ALA A 181 -11.40 -2.36 -3.39
CA ALA A 181 -12.36 -2.99 -2.48
C ALA A 181 -13.82 -2.75 -2.89
N GLY A 182 -14.10 -1.72 -3.72
CA GLY A 182 -15.45 -1.44 -4.22
C GLY A 182 -15.96 -0.02 -4.01
N ALA A 183 -15.17 0.87 -3.35
CA ALA A 183 -15.52 2.28 -3.26
C ALA A 183 -15.50 2.92 -4.66
N ARG A 184 -16.42 3.87 -4.90
CA ARG A 184 -16.55 4.54 -6.20
C ARG A 184 -16.30 6.03 -6.07
N ILE A 185 -15.47 6.56 -6.95
CA ILE A 185 -15.25 8.01 -7.05
C ILE A 185 -16.52 8.67 -7.59
N ASP A 186 -16.91 9.80 -6.99
CA ASP A 186 -17.90 10.68 -7.60
C ASP A 186 -17.16 11.67 -8.53
N PRO A 187 -17.43 11.65 -9.84
CA PRO A 187 -16.80 12.55 -10.79
C PRO A 187 -16.96 14.04 -10.43
N LYS A 188 -18.09 14.41 -9.81
CA LYS A 188 -18.34 15.80 -9.41
C LYS A 188 -17.48 16.22 -8.22
N LEU A 189 -17.31 15.32 -7.23
CA LEU A 189 -16.43 15.58 -6.10
C LEU A 189 -14.97 15.66 -6.56
N LEU A 190 -14.57 14.82 -7.50
CA LEU A 190 -13.22 14.86 -8.07
C LEU A 190 -13.00 16.15 -8.88
N ALA A 191 -13.98 16.60 -9.67
CA ALA A 191 -13.90 17.87 -10.41
C ALA A 191 -13.69 19.06 -9.46
N ALA A 192 -14.45 19.10 -8.36
CA ALA A 192 -14.41 20.18 -7.38
C ALA A 192 -13.28 20.07 -6.35
N TYR A 193 -12.46 19.01 -6.39
CA TYR A 193 -11.50 18.69 -5.32
C TYR A 193 -10.50 19.81 -5.05
N CYS A 194 -10.04 20.50 -6.09
CA CYS A 194 -9.11 21.62 -5.99
C CYS A 194 -9.74 23.00 -6.21
N ASP A 195 -11.07 23.15 -6.05
CA ASP A 195 -11.72 24.47 -6.07
C ASP A 195 -11.27 25.33 -4.89
N THR A 196 -10.82 24.66 -3.81
CA THR A 196 -10.17 25.29 -2.66
C THR A 196 -8.98 24.48 -2.21
N ASP A 197 -8.00 25.11 -1.53
CA ASP A 197 -6.81 24.43 -1.00
C ASP A 197 -7.05 23.76 0.37
N ARG A 198 -8.29 23.71 0.86
CA ARG A 198 -8.61 23.29 2.24
C ARG A 198 -8.31 21.81 2.52
N LEU A 199 -8.51 20.94 1.52
CA LEU A 199 -8.37 19.49 1.70
C LEU A 199 -6.92 19.04 1.54
N ASN A 200 -6.25 19.55 0.50
CA ASN A 200 -4.90 19.11 0.14
C ASN A 200 -4.13 20.27 -0.53
N PRO A 201 -3.58 21.21 0.26
CA PRO A 201 -2.92 22.39 -0.28
C PRO A 201 -1.82 22.08 -1.29
N SER A 202 -0.90 21.18 -0.95
CA SER A 202 0.27 20.88 -1.80
C SER A 202 -0.11 20.23 -3.12
N LEU A 203 -1.08 19.30 -3.11
CA LEU A 203 -1.57 18.68 -4.35
C LEU A 203 -2.31 19.70 -5.22
N CYS A 204 -3.19 20.51 -4.63
CA CYS A 204 -3.98 21.48 -5.39
C CYS A 204 -3.13 22.63 -5.92
N ASP A 205 -2.12 23.07 -5.17
CA ASP A 205 -1.12 24.00 -5.67
C ASP A 205 -0.37 23.45 -6.89
N TRP A 206 0.06 22.21 -6.82
CA TRP A 206 0.73 21.57 -7.94
C TRP A 206 -0.19 21.42 -9.16
N VAL A 207 -1.45 21.00 -8.97
CA VAL A 207 -2.46 20.92 -10.05
C VAL A 207 -2.61 22.29 -10.73
N ARG A 208 -2.78 23.35 -9.95
CA ARG A 208 -2.95 24.73 -10.43
C ARG A 208 -1.68 25.24 -11.16
N GLN A 209 -0.51 25.05 -10.57
CA GLN A 209 0.78 25.44 -11.16
C GLN A 209 1.08 24.70 -12.47
N SER A 210 0.54 23.48 -12.60
CA SER A 210 0.63 22.69 -13.84
C SER A 210 -0.36 23.11 -14.92
N GLY A 211 -1.20 24.13 -14.67
CA GLY A 211 -2.23 24.60 -15.60
C GLY A 211 -3.35 23.60 -15.82
N VAL A 212 -3.56 22.66 -14.91
CA VAL A 212 -4.61 21.65 -15.01
C VAL A 212 -5.90 22.16 -14.37
N ASP A 213 -6.97 22.19 -15.15
CA ASP A 213 -8.32 22.41 -14.68
C ASP A 213 -9.06 21.07 -14.59
N LEU A 214 -9.41 20.64 -13.36
CA LEU A 214 -10.09 19.38 -13.14
C LEU A 214 -11.52 19.38 -13.75
N HIS A 215 -12.19 20.53 -13.85
CA HIS A 215 -13.49 20.63 -14.48
C HIS A 215 -13.44 20.46 -16.00
N ALA A 216 -12.28 20.69 -16.62
CA ALA A 216 -12.05 20.52 -18.05
C ALA A 216 -11.66 19.08 -18.44
N LEU A 217 -11.36 18.21 -17.46
CA LEU A 217 -11.02 16.81 -17.73
C LEU A 217 -12.28 15.96 -17.93
N ASP A 218 -12.21 14.95 -18.81
CA ASP A 218 -13.23 13.91 -18.86
C ASP A 218 -13.11 13.01 -17.63
N LEU A 219 -13.92 13.30 -16.61
CA LEU A 219 -13.96 12.58 -15.34
C LEU A 219 -15.07 11.52 -15.27
N GLN A 220 -15.90 11.37 -16.32
CA GLN A 220 -16.98 10.38 -16.32
C GLN A 220 -16.48 8.95 -16.01
N PRO A 221 -15.32 8.51 -16.53
CA PRO A 221 -14.78 7.19 -16.20
C PRO A 221 -14.42 7.01 -14.72
N ALA A 222 -14.27 8.09 -13.94
CA ALA A 222 -13.94 8.01 -12.52
C ALA A 222 -15.03 7.33 -11.68
N GLY A 223 -16.30 7.45 -12.08
CA GLY A 223 -17.44 6.83 -11.39
C GLY A 223 -17.58 5.32 -11.59
N ARG A 224 -16.72 4.71 -12.39
CA ARG A 224 -16.76 3.26 -12.63
C ARG A 224 -16.46 2.44 -11.37
N ASN A 225 -16.94 1.21 -11.35
CA ASN A 225 -16.57 0.27 -10.30
C ASN A 225 -15.18 -0.31 -10.59
N GLY A 226 -14.19 0.09 -9.80
CA GLY A 226 -12.80 -0.37 -9.90
C GLY A 226 -12.50 -1.66 -9.12
N ARG A 227 -13.54 -2.34 -8.58
CA ARG A 227 -13.36 -3.54 -7.76
C ARG A 227 -12.74 -4.69 -8.54
N ASP A 228 -11.70 -5.30 -7.99
CA ASP A 228 -11.18 -6.60 -8.44
C ASP A 228 -11.60 -7.69 -7.44
N ARG A 229 -12.40 -8.66 -7.88
CA ARG A 229 -12.95 -9.72 -7.04
C ARG A 229 -11.92 -10.73 -6.55
N ARG A 230 -10.73 -10.76 -7.11
CA ARG A 230 -9.61 -11.59 -6.66
C ARG A 230 -9.03 -11.07 -5.34
N ILE A 231 -9.21 -9.77 -5.04
CA ILE A 231 -8.74 -9.15 -3.81
C ILE A 231 -9.68 -9.54 -2.66
N ARG A 232 -9.10 -10.14 -1.61
CA ARG A 232 -9.81 -10.67 -0.44
C ARG A 232 -9.63 -9.79 0.80
N PHE A 233 -8.70 -8.87 0.80
CA PHE A 233 -8.41 -7.96 1.89
C PHE A 233 -7.81 -6.67 1.35
N ALA A 234 -8.21 -5.54 1.90
CA ALA A 234 -7.61 -4.24 1.60
C ALA A 234 -7.12 -3.56 2.87
N MET A 235 -5.92 -2.97 2.82
CA MET A 235 -5.42 -2.10 3.87
C MET A 235 -5.03 -0.75 3.27
N ALA A 236 -5.50 0.33 3.90
CA ALA A 236 -5.22 1.69 3.47
C ALA A 236 -4.61 2.49 4.63
N ILE A 237 -3.41 3.01 4.41
CA ILE A 237 -2.67 3.83 5.36
C ILE A 237 -2.78 5.27 4.89
N ASP A 238 -3.36 6.14 5.74
CA ASP A 238 -3.65 7.55 5.44
C ASP A 238 -4.23 7.75 4.03
N PRO A 239 -5.32 7.04 3.67
CA PRO A 239 -5.86 7.08 2.31
C PRO A 239 -6.25 8.51 1.91
N ALA A 240 -5.70 8.99 0.79
CA ALA A 240 -5.98 10.33 0.28
C ALA A 240 -5.96 10.34 -1.27
N PRO A 241 -6.84 11.11 -1.92
CA PRO A 241 -7.98 11.81 -1.34
C PRO A 241 -9.18 10.88 -1.06
N ILE A 242 -9.75 10.93 0.13
CA ILE A 242 -10.98 10.17 0.44
C ILE A 242 -12.25 10.96 0.13
N ASP A 243 -12.14 12.27 0.06
CA ASP A 243 -13.26 13.20 -0.13
C ASP A 243 -13.84 13.13 -1.56
N VAL A 244 -13.17 12.45 -2.48
CA VAL A 244 -13.65 12.26 -3.86
C VAL A 244 -14.57 11.06 -4.02
N PHE A 245 -14.74 10.22 -2.98
CA PHE A 245 -15.61 9.06 -3.08
C PHE A 245 -17.09 9.42 -2.87
N ASP A 246 -17.97 8.76 -3.61
CA ASP A 246 -19.37 8.61 -3.22
C ASP A 246 -19.42 7.86 -1.90
N PHE A 247 -19.74 8.58 -0.82
CA PHE A 247 -19.74 8.04 0.53
C PHE A 247 -20.66 6.82 0.69
N ALA A 248 -21.78 6.78 -0.04
CA ALA A 248 -22.70 5.66 -0.01
C ALA A 248 -22.08 4.37 -0.55
N SER A 249 -21.09 4.48 -1.46
CA SER A 249 -20.42 3.32 -2.05
C SER A 249 -19.62 2.48 -1.03
N PHE A 250 -19.19 3.05 0.08
CA PHE A 250 -18.47 2.32 1.12
C PHE A 250 -19.31 1.21 1.75
N SER A 251 -20.63 1.37 1.83
CA SER A 251 -21.54 0.34 2.37
C SER A 251 -21.64 -0.89 1.49
N SER A 252 -21.24 -0.83 0.24
CA SER A 252 -21.23 -1.95 -0.71
C SER A 252 -19.95 -2.78 -0.71
N ILE A 253 -18.94 -2.37 0.09
CA ILE A 253 -17.70 -3.13 0.23
C ILE A 253 -17.98 -4.40 1.05
N ASP A 254 -17.69 -5.57 0.46
CA ASP A 254 -18.02 -6.88 1.00
C ASP A 254 -16.78 -7.71 1.42
N ILE A 255 -15.60 -7.11 1.37
CA ILE A 255 -14.35 -7.68 1.89
C ILE A 255 -13.89 -6.95 3.15
N PRO A 256 -13.12 -7.60 4.04
CA PRO A 256 -12.53 -6.92 5.18
C PRO A 256 -11.58 -5.80 4.75
N VAL A 257 -11.69 -4.63 5.40
CA VAL A 257 -10.84 -3.47 5.17
C VAL A 257 -10.19 -3.01 6.48
N ALA A 258 -8.88 -2.81 6.46
CA ALA A 258 -8.17 -2.17 7.56
C ALA A 258 -7.76 -0.74 7.17
N LEU A 259 -8.06 0.20 8.04
CA LEU A 259 -7.73 1.62 7.86
C LEU A 259 -6.79 2.06 8.99
N VAL A 260 -5.71 2.71 8.63
CA VAL A 260 -4.74 3.25 9.61
C VAL A 260 -4.50 4.72 9.30
N ASN A 261 -4.67 5.58 10.30
CA ASN A 261 -4.23 6.97 10.20
C ASN A 261 -2.95 7.23 10.98
N LEU A 262 -2.14 8.13 10.45
CA LEU A 262 -0.87 8.57 11.03
C LEU A 262 -1.04 9.97 11.62
N GLY A 263 -1.00 10.06 12.94
CA GLY A 263 -1.20 11.30 13.67
C GLY A 263 -2.39 11.26 14.62
N ARG A 264 -2.51 12.31 15.42
CA ARG A 264 -3.72 12.59 16.21
C ARG A 264 -4.80 13.16 15.31
N ALA A 265 -6.05 13.10 15.75
CA ALA A 265 -7.19 13.52 14.92
C ALA A 265 -7.04 14.94 14.35
N GLU A 266 -6.45 15.87 15.12
CA GLU A 266 -6.19 17.25 14.71
C GLU A 266 -5.00 17.43 13.75
N SER A 267 -4.11 16.44 13.66
CA SER A 267 -2.90 16.50 12.82
C SER A 267 -3.00 15.64 11.54
N ILE A 268 -4.01 14.78 11.45
CA ILE A 268 -4.25 14.00 10.22
C ILE A 268 -4.75 14.97 9.14
N PRO A 269 -4.15 14.97 7.93
CA PRO A 269 -4.65 15.80 6.84
C PRO A 269 -6.16 15.59 6.61
N ALA A 270 -6.90 16.66 6.40
CA ALA A 270 -8.36 16.59 6.26
C ALA A 270 -8.78 15.54 5.24
N THR A 271 -8.11 15.51 4.08
CA THR A 271 -8.36 14.58 2.99
C THR A 271 -8.00 13.12 3.29
N ALA A 272 -7.35 12.83 4.42
CA ALA A 272 -6.93 11.46 4.82
C ALA A 272 -7.69 10.94 6.06
N GLN A 273 -8.63 11.69 6.63
CA GLN A 273 -9.35 11.32 7.86
C GLN A 273 -10.29 10.13 7.65
N ALA A 274 -9.78 8.92 7.86
CA ALA A 274 -10.47 7.68 7.51
C ALA A 274 -11.48 7.16 8.56
N ALA A 275 -11.59 7.80 9.75
CA ALA A 275 -12.47 7.32 10.81
C ALA A 275 -13.96 7.23 10.39
N GLY A 276 -14.44 8.20 9.59
CA GLY A 276 -15.79 8.20 9.04
C GLY A 276 -16.01 7.10 8.02
N VAL A 277 -15.01 6.89 7.15
CA VAL A 277 -15.01 5.82 6.14
C VAL A 277 -15.05 4.44 6.80
N ALA A 278 -14.25 4.24 7.86
CA ALA A 278 -14.26 2.99 8.62
C ALA A 278 -15.65 2.64 9.15
N LYS A 279 -16.42 3.63 9.63
CA LYS A 279 -17.77 3.40 10.12
C LYS A 279 -18.78 3.04 9.01
N ALA A 280 -18.51 3.46 7.78
CA ALA A 280 -19.38 3.21 6.63
C ALA A 280 -19.14 1.83 5.99
N ILE A 281 -17.97 1.22 6.18
CA ILE A 281 -17.63 -0.09 5.62
C ILE A 281 -18.11 -1.20 6.58
N PRO A 282 -18.93 -2.17 6.11
CA PRO A 282 -19.53 -3.19 6.97
C PRO A 282 -18.55 -4.04 7.77
N VAL A 283 -17.40 -4.41 7.15
CA VAL A 283 -16.35 -5.20 7.81
C VAL A 283 -15.05 -4.41 7.76
N SER A 284 -14.84 -3.58 8.75
CA SER A 284 -13.66 -2.74 8.84
C SER A 284 -12.99 -2.77 10.21
N THR A 285 -11.71 -2.45 10.23
CA THR A 285 -10.96 -2.06 11.43
C THR A 285 -10.35 -0.69 11.22
N TYR A 286 -10.26 0.09 12.29
CA TYR A 286 -9.64 1.40 12.27
C TYR A 286 -8.63 1.54 13.41
N ALA A 287 -7.46 2.06 13.10
CA ALA A 287 -6.42 2.36 14.07
C ALA A 287 -5.75 3.70 13.76
N THR A 288 -5.14 4.30 14.79
CA THR A 288 -4.28 5.48 14.65
C THR A 288 -2.90 5.20 15.24
N ILE A 289 -1.88 5.77 14.63
CA ILE A 289 -0.52 5.87 15.19
C ILE A 289 -0.34 7.34 15.55
N ALA A 290 -0.74 7.71 16.78
CA ALA A 290 -0.93 9.08 17.20
C ALA A 290 0.36 9.93 17.26
N ASP A 291 1.51 9.28 17.40
CA ASP A 291 2.84 9.87 17.46
C ASP A 291 3.60 9.82 16.11
N ALA A 292 2.87 9.63 15.02
CA ALA A 292 3.34 9.69 13.64
C ALA A 292 2.76 10.90 12.91
N SER A 293 3.16 11.11 11.67
CA SER A 293 2.56 12.06 10.73
C SER A 293 2.34 11.40 9.37
N HIS A 294 1.57 12.06 8.49
CA HIS A 294 1.41 11.60 7.10
C HIS A 294 2.74 11.30 6.40
N TYR A 295 3.75 12.09 6.71
CA TYR A 295 5.09 11.97 6.11
C TYR A 295 5.92 10.82 6.71
N SER A 296 5.49 10.22 7.80
CA SER A 296 6.16 9.03 8.35
C SER A 296 6.06 7.80 7.43
N MET A 297 5.20 7.84 6.41
CA MET A 297 5.13 6.78 5.38
C MET A 297 6.22 6.88 4.29
N PHE A 298 7.01 7.98 4.25
CA PHE A 298 8.19 8.05 3.40
C PHE A 298 9.35 7.22 3.98
N ALA A 299 10.31 6.83 3.15
CA ALA A 299 11.52 6.17 3.60
C ALA A 299 12.32 7.04 4.59
N LEU A 300 13.31 6.45 5.28
CA LEU A 300 14.13 7.15 6.27
C LEU A 300 14.85 8.33 5.62
N CYS A 301 14.77 9.51 6.23
CA CYS A 301 15.51 10.67 5.76
C CYS A 301 17.01 10.52 5.99
N LYS A 302 17.80 10.93 5.02
CA LYS A 302 19.25 11.07 5.15
C LYS A 302 19.61 12.23 6.09
N PRO A 303 20.77 12.22 6.71
CA PRO A 303 21.28 13.40 7.44
C PRO A 303 21.27 14.64 6.53
N GLY A 304 20.71 15.75 7.01
CA GLY A 304 20.59 16.99 6.24
C GLY A 304 19.44 17.05 5.22
N ALA A 305 18.66 15.98 5.04
CA ALA A 305 17.57 15.95 4.07
C ALA A 305 16.48 17.01 4.33
N ALA A 306 16.19 17.32 5.59
CA ALA A 306 15.21 18.34 5.95
C ALA A 306 15.65 19.74 5.47
N GLN A 307 16.93 20.09 5.66
CA GLN A 307 17.50 21.37 5.21
C GLN A 307 17.54 21.46 3.68
N ILE A 308 17.86 20.34 3.00
CA ILE A 308 17.83 20.29 1.53
C ILE A 308 16.39 20.48 1.03
N ALA A 309 15.40 19.82 1.67
CA ALA A 309 14.00 19.95 1.29
C ALA A 309 13.49 21.41 1.46
N GLU A 310 13.91 22.09 2.52
CA GLU A 310 13.60 23.50 2.75
C GLU A 310 14.24 24.40 1.67
N ALA A 311 15.53 24.20 1.38
CA ALA A 311 16.25 24.96 0.36
C ALA A 311 15.68 24.77 -1.05
N GLU A 312 15.21 23.58 -1.37
CA GLU A 312 14.57 23.22 -2.65
C GLU A 312 13.06 23.57 -2.70
N ASN A 313 12.52 24.20 -1.65
CA ASN A 313 11.09 24.57 -1.54
C ASN A 313 10.14 23.39 -1.81
N VAL A 314 10.44 22.23 -1.23
CA VAL A 314 9.59 21.02 -1.39
C VAL A 314 8.16 21.27 -0.87
N GLY A 315 8.00 22.19 0.08
CA GLY A 315 6.72 22.63 0.63
C GLY A 315 6.18 21.74 1.74
N ASP A 316 6.34 20.43 1.61
CA ASP A 316 5.88 19.45 2.59
C ASP A 316 6.99 19.09 3.60
N PRO A 317 6.66 18.89 4.91
CA PRO A 317 7.64 18.53 5.93
C PRO A 317 8.01 17.03 5.87
N ILE A 318 8.58 16.60 4.75
CA ILE A 318 8.83 15.19 4.39
C ILE A 318 9.69 14.40 5.38
N CYS A 319 10.43 15.07 6.24
CA CYS A 319 11.26 14.47 7.29
C CYS A 319 10.68 14.67 8.70
N SER A 320 9.40 15.10 8.84
CA SER A 320 8.74 15.27 10.13
C SER A 320 7.89 14.06 10.49
N ASP A 321 8.04 13.56 11.72
CA ASP A 321 7.39 12.35 12.23
C ASP A 321 6.41 12.63 13.38
N GLY A 322 5.85 13.82 13.46
CA GLY A 322 4.85 14.17 14.48
C GLY A 322 5.40 14.34 15.91
N GLY A 323 6.72 14.25 16.11
CA GLY A 323 7.39 14.61 17.38
C GLY A 323 7.35 13.53 18.47
N GLY A 324 6.98 12.30 18.13
CA GLY A 324 6.96 11.16 19.06
C GLY A 324 8.16 10.23 18.90
N ARG A 325 7.93 9.03 18.40
CA ARG A 325 8.97 8.04 18.09
C ARG A 325 9.74 8.43 16.82
N SER A 326 10.90 7.80 16.64
CA SER A 326 11.64 7.89 15.38
C SER A 326 10.84 7.27 14.23
N ARG A 327 11.08 7.74 12.99
CA ARG A 327 10.48 7.14 11.77
C ARG A 327 10.72 5.64 11.70
N GLN A 328 11.91 5.19 12.07
CA GLN A 328 12.23 3.77 12.10
C GLN A 328 11.31 2.97 13.05
N ALA A 329 10.98 3.52 14.22
CA ALA A 329 10.06 2.89 15.17
C ALA A 329 8.60 2.91 14.64
N VAL A 330 8.19 3.99 13.96
CA VAL A 330 6.89 4.07 13.28
C VAL A 330 6.81 3.04 12.15
N HIS A 331 7.87 2.89 11.35
CA HIS A 331 7.94 1.88 10.30
C HIS A 331 7.82 0.46 10.86
N ALA A 332 8.50 0.15 11.96
CA ALA A 332 8.39 -1.17 12.61
C ALA A 332 6.94 -1.47 13.03
N ASP A 333 6.25 -0.51 13.65
CA ASP A 333 4.83 -0.63 14.03
C ASP A 333 3.93 -0.83 12.80
N LEU A 334 4.15 -0.04 11.73
CA LEU A 334 3.40 -0.18 10.47
C LEU A 334 3.59 -1.56 9.84
N ILE A 335 4.85 -2.03 9.74
CA ILE A 335 5.16 -3.35 9.19
C ILE A 335 4.49 -4.46 10.01
N GLU A 336 4.55 -4.38 11.33
CA GLU A 336 3.89 -5.34 12.22
C GLU A 336 2.38 -5.38 11.99
N ARG A 337 1.71 -4.22 11.91
CA ARG A 337 0.27 -4.12 11.63
C ARG A 337 -0.10 -4.68 10.28
N VAL A 338 0.70 -4.39 9.25
CA VAL A 338 0.49 -4.92 7.89
C VAL A 338 0.63 -6.44 7.90
N VAL A 339 1.72 -6.98 8.46
CA VAL A 339 1.94 -8.43 8.58
C VAL A 339 0.79 -9.10 9.32
N ALA A 340 0.37 -8.55 10.47
CA ALA A 340 -0.72 -9.10 11.26
C ALA A 340 -2.05 -9.07 10.49
N GLY A 341 -2.37 -7.95 9.82
CA GLY A 341 -3.59 -7.79 9.03
C GLY A 341 -3.68 -8.79 7.88
N PHE A 342 -2.64 -8.83 7.04
CA PHE A 342 -2.60 -9.73 5.89
C PHE A 342 -2.49 -11.21 6.29
N SER A 343 -1.73 -11.54 7.33
CA SER A 343 -1.65 -12.92 7.83
C SER A 343 -3.00 -13.42 8.33
N ARG A 344 -3.74 -12.59 9.06
CA ARG A 344 -5.09 -12.93 9.53
C ARG A 344 -6.07 -13.10 8.38
N ALA A 345 -6.03 -12.19 7.40
CA ALA A 345 -7.01 -12.19 6.31
C ALA A 345 -6.74 -13.24 5.24
N LEU A 346 -5.46 -13.52 4.93
CA LEU A 346 -5.07 -14.35 3.79
C LEU A 346 -4.57 -15.75 4.18
N ARG A 347 -4.08 -15.97 5.43
CA ARG A 347 -3.52 -17.27 5.85
C ARG A 347 -4.49 -18.14 6.64
N THR A 348 -5.68 -17.62 6.99
CA THR A 348 -6.68 -18.33 7.78
C THR A 348 -7.88 -18.82 6.97
N ALA A 349 -7.90 -18.61 5.65
CA ALA A 349 -8.93 -19.24 4.81
C ALA A 349 -8.67 -20.74 4.70
N PRO A 350 -9.69 -21.61 4.97
CA PRO A 350 -9.58 -23.06 4.96
C PRO A 350 -9.27 -23.63 3.57
#